data_48312b51fe0bece65fc5c752034a1e1e
#
_entry.id   48312b51fe0bece65fc5c752034a1e1e
#
_cell.length_a   1.000
_cell.length_b   1.000
_cell.length_c   1.000
_cell.angle_alpha   90.00
_cell.angle_beta   90.00
_cell.angle_gamma   90.00
#
_symmetry.space_group_name_H-M   'P 1'
#
loop_
_entity.id
_entity.type
_entity.pdbx_description
1 polymer ?
#
loop_
_entity_poly.entity_id
_entity_poly.type
_entity_poly.pdbx_seq_one_letter_code
_entity_poly.pdbx_strand_id
1 'polypeptide(L)'
;MSQKLVILGAGESGVGAAVLGKQKQYDVFVSDIGAIDPNYKRILIDEGIFFEEGVHTEKEIFNADVVVKQLYSKSFFKKIEKRQ
;
A
#
# COMPACT_ATOMS: atom_id res chain seq x y z
N MET A 1 -4.16 20.35 -6.51
CA MET A 1 -3.34 19.20 -6.96
C MET A 1 -3.29 18.14 -5.90
N SER A 2 -3.34 16.89 -6.33
CA SER A 2 -3.35 15.77 -5.40
C SER A 2 -1.96 15.46 -4.90
N GLN A 3 -1.84 15.12 -3.62
CA GLN A 3 -0.60 14.57 -3.10
C GLN A 3 -0.48 13.12 -3.52
N LYS A 4 0.74 12.68 -3.78
CA LYS A 4 1.01 11.29 -4.16
C LYS A 4 1.23 10.46 -2.91
N LEU A 5 0.42 9.44 -2.79
CA LEU A 5 0.48 8.48 -1.68
C LEU A 5 0.95 7.15 -2.22
N VAL A 6 2.08 6.66 -1.73
CA VAL A 6 2.58 5.34 -2.09
C VAL A 6 2.39 4.42 -0.90
N ILE A 7 1.81 3.25 -1.16
CA ILE A 7 1.59 2.23 -0.14
C ILE A 7 2.48 1.05 -0.45
N LEU A 8 3.32 0.68 0.50
CA LEU A 8 4.21 -0.46 0.38
C LEU A 8 3.59 -1.64 1.11
N GLY A 9 3.14 -2.60 0.34
CA GLY A 9 2.44 -3.76 0.84
C GLY A 9 0.96 -3.72 0.50
N ALA A 10 0.48 -4.76 -0.17
CA ALA A 10 -0.90 -4.86 -0.66
C ALA A 10 -1.67 -5.98 0.02
N GLY A 11 -1.48 -6.15 1.31
CA GLY A 11 -2.34 -7.00 2.12
C GLY A 11 -3.60 -6.25 2.52
N GLU A 12 -4.33 -6.81 3.46
CA GLU A 12 -5.60 -6.25 3.89
C GLU A 12 -5.47 -4.79 4.32
N SER A 13 -4.49 -4.47 5.17
CA SER A 13 -4.31 -3.10 5.68
C SER A 13 -3.86 -2.16 4.58
N GLY A 14 -2.96 -2.61 3.71
CA GLY A 14 -2.46 -1.77 2.63
C GLY A 14 -3.53 -1.42 1.62
N VAL A 15 -4.33 -2.40 1.24
CA VAL A 15 -5.44 -2.17 0.32
C VAL A 15 -6.49 -1.26 0.96
N GLY A 16 -6.79 -1.47 2.24
CA GLY A 16 -7.70 -0.60 2.96
C GLY A 16 -7.22 0.85 3.00
N ALA A 17 -5.91 1.04 3.27
CA ALA A 17 -5.32 2.38 3.25
C ALA A 17 -5.38 2.99 1.85
N ALA A 18 -5.18 2.18 0.81
CA ALA A 18 -5.23 2.64 -0.57
C ALA A 18 -6.63 3.16 -0.93
N VAL A 19 -7.65 2.38 -0.58
CA VAL A 19 -9.04 2.78 -0.86
C VAL A 19 -9.38 4.05 -0.11
N LEU A 20 -9.01 4.14 1.17
CA LEU A 20 -9.25 5.34 1.95
C LEU A 20 -8.52 6.55 1.36
N GLY A 21 -7.28 6.36 0.96
CA GLY A 21 -6.51 7.43 0.32
C GLY A 21 -7.15 7.91 -0.96
N LYS A 22 -7.67 6.99 -1.76
CA LYS A 22 -8.39 7.35 -2.98
C LYS A 22 -9.62 8.18 -2.66
N GLN A 23 -10.37 7.79 -1.65
CA GLN A 23 -11.55 8.53 -1.23
C GLN A 23 -11.21 9.94 -0.75
N LYS A 24 -10.04 10.12 -0.20
CA LYS A 24 -9.55 11.43 0.24
C LYS A 24 -8.80 12.18 -0.85
N GLN A 25 -8.91 11.70 -2.07
CA GLN A 25 -8.40 12.36 -3.27
C GLN A 25 -6.87 12.40 -3.37
N TYR A 26 -6.20 11.44 -2.76
CA TYR A 26 -4.79 11.24 -3.02
C TYR A 26 -4.62 10.56 -4.38
N ASP A 27 -3.47 10.81 -4.99
CA ASP A 27 -3.00 10.03 -6.13
C ASP A 27 -2.30 8.81 -5.56
N VAL A 28 -2.97 7.65 -5.57
CA VAL A 28 -2.51 6.47 -4.85
C VAL A 28 -1.81 5.49 -5.77
N PHE A 29 -0.65 5.00 -5.33
CA PHE A 29 0.07 3.93 -5.98
C PHE A 29 0.43 2.88 -4.95
N VAL A 30 0.13 1.61 -5.23
CA VAL A 30 0.41 0.49 -4.33
C VAL A 30 1.54 -0.35 -4.91
N SER A 31 2.53 -0.67 -4.09
CA SER A 31 3.67 -1.47 -4.53
C SER A 31 3.87 -2.63 -3.55
N ASP A 32 4.01 -3.84 -4.08
CA ASP A 32 4.25 -5.02 -3.27
C ASP A 32 5.39 -5.82 -3.90
N ILE A 33 6.39 -6.15 -3.09
CA ILE A 33 7.54 -6.92 -3.57
C ILE A 33 7.15 -8.37 -3.90
N GLY A 34 6.10 -8.87 -3.28
CA GLY A 34 5.57 -10.19 -3.55
C GLY A 34 4.38 -10.15 -4.49
N ALA A 35 3.72 -11.29 -4.62
CA ALA A 35 2.49 -11.37 -5.42
C ALA A 35 1.31 -10.86 -4.59
N ILE A 36 0.44 -10.08 -5.23
CA ILE A 36 -0.75 -9.56 -4.57
C ILE A 36 -1.87 -10.59 -4.72
N ASP A 37 -2.57 -10.85 -3.62
CA ASP A 37 -3.72 -11.75 -3.64
C ASP A 37 -4.73 -11.28 -4.70
N PRO A 38 -5.24 -12.20 -5.53
CA PRO A 38 -6.18 -11.83 -6.59
C PRO A 38 -7.41 -11.05 -6.10
N ASN A 39 -7.89 -11.34 -4.91
CA ASN A 39 -9.03 -10.60 -4.35
C ASN A 39 -8.68 -9.15 -4.08
N TYR A 40 -7.47 -8.90 -3.60
CA TYR A 40 -7.00 -7.54 -3.36
C TYR A 40 -6.70 -6.81 -4.67
N LYS A 41 -6.15 -7.52 -5.65
CA LYS A 41 -5.97 -6.92 -6.97
C LYS A 41 -7.30 -6.45 -7.56
N ARG A 42 -8.33 -7.27 -7.40
CA ARG A 42 -9.66 -6.92 -7.89
C ARG A 42 -10.14 -5.60 -7.27
N ILE A 43 -9.95 -5.46 -5.98
CA ILE A 43 -10.33 -4.22 -5.28
C ILE A 43 -9.58 -3.03 -5.85
N LEU A 44 -8.26 -3.16 -6.03
CA LEU A 44 -7.45 -2.07 -6.57
C LEU A 44 -7.89 -1.70 -7.97
N ILE A 45 -8.17 -2.69 -8.82
CA ILE A 45 -8.63 -2.44 -10.18
C ILE A 45 -9.99 -1.74 -10.17
N ASP A 46 -10.92 -2.25 -9.36
CA ASP A 46 -12.28 -1.68 -9.31
C ASP A 46 -12.27 -0.24 -8.79
N GLU A 47 -11.33 0.09 -7.90
CA GLU A 47 -11.22 1.45 -7.37
C GLU A 47 -10.36 2.37 -8.23
N GLY A 48 -9.82 1.86 -9.33
CA GLY A 48 -9.00 2.66 -10.22
C GLY A 48 -7.65 3.03 -9.64
N ILE A 49 -7.09 2.16 -8.80
CA ILE A 49 -5.81 2.41 -8.13
C ILE A 49 -4.71 1.66 -8.87
N PHE A 50 -3.66 2.38 -9.27
CA PHE A 50 -2.50 1.76 -9.90
C PHE A 50 -1.67 0.99 -8.89
N PHE A 51 -1.09 -0.11 -9.34
CA PHE A 51 -0.27 -0.94 -8.46
C PHE A 51 0.81 -1.69 -9.26
N GLU A 52 1.80 -2.18 -8.53
CA GLU A 52 2.80 -3.10 -9.08
C GLU A 52 3.02 -4.24 -8.09
N GLU A 53 3.44 -5.39 -8.58
CA GLU A 53 3.77 -6.54 -7.74
C GLU A 53 5.07 -7.16 -8.20
N GLY A 54 5.77 -7.81 -7.28
CA GLY A 54 7.05 -8.45 -7.57
C GLY A 54 8.22 -7.50 -7.62
N VAL A 55 8.00 -6.23 -7.38
CA VAL A 55 9.03 -5.21 -7.47
C VAL A 55 8.58 -3.97 -6.71
N HIS A 56 9.56 -3.20 -6.23
CA HIS A 56 9.34 -1.84 -5.75
C HIS A 56 10.10 -0.89 -6.67
N THR A 57 9.38 -0.09 -7.44
CA THR A 57 10.00 0.89 -8.32
C THR A 57 10.42 2.10 -7.51
N GLU A 58 11.73 2.28 -7.34
CA GLU A 58 12.27 3.34 -6.50
C GLU A 58 11.80 4.72 -6.90
N LYS A 59 11.70 4.96 -8.19
CA LYS A 59 11.25 6.26 -8.70
C LYS A 59 9.87 6.64 -8.16
N GLU A 60 8.96 5.67 -8.08
CA GLU A 60 7.64 5.92 -7.55
C GLU A 60 7.69 6.28 -6.07
N ILE A 61 8.54 5.60 -5.33
CA ILE A 61 8.69 5.85 -3.90
C ILE A 61 9.31 7.21 -3.64
N PHE A 62 10.36 7.57 -4.39
CA PHE A 62 11.01 8.86 -4.22
C PHE A 62 10.12 10.03 -4.58
N ASN A 63 9.20 9.83 -5.53
CA ASN A 63 8.29 10.90 -5.95
C ASN A 63 7.06 11.02 -5.06
N ALA A 64 6.93 10.18 -4.06
CA ALA A 64 5.77 10.21 -3.17
C ALA A 64 5.83 11.39 -2.21
N ASP A 65 4.69 11.99 -1.94
CA ASP A 65 4.55 12.97 -0.87
C ASP A 65 4.38 12.27 0.47
N VAL A 66 3.71 11.13 0.47
CA VAL A 66 3.46 10.32 1.67
C VAL A 66 3.71 8.87 1.33
N VAL A 67 4.44 8.17 2.19
CA VAL A 67 4.67 6.73 2.05
C VAL A 67 4.11 6.03 3.27
N VAL A 68 3.22 5.07 3.04
CA VAL A 68 2.70 4.21 4.09
C VAL A 68 3.28 2.83 3.89
N LYS A 69 3.98 2.33 4.88
CA LYS A 69 4.60 1.03 4.80
C LYS A 69 3.91 0.07 5.74
N GLN A 70 3.32 -0.98 5.17
CA GLN A 70 2.77 -2.05 5.96
C GLN A 70 3.91 -3.03 6.24
N LEU A 71 4.42 -2.98 7.45
CA LEU A 71 5.64 -3.68 7.78
C LEU A 71 5.43 -5.14 8.15
N TYR A 72 4.33 -5.47 8.80
CA TYR A 72 4.27 -6.71 9.53
C TYR A 72 2.89 -7.35 9.51
N SER A 73 2.89 -8.68 9.64
CA SER A 73 1.68 -9.41 9.99
C SER A 73 1.27 -9.06 11.42
N LYS A 74 0.04 -9.41 11.77
CA LYS A 74 -0.45 -9.15 13.14
C LYS A 74 0.45 -9.75 14.21
N SER A 75 0.97 -10.96 13.97
CA SER A 75 1.82 -11.60 14.98
C SER A 75 3.14 -10.86 15.15
N PHE A 76 3.70 -10.35 14.08
CA PHE A 76 4.93 -9.56 14.18
C PHE A 76 4.66 -8.26 14.93
N PHE A 77 3.56 -7.62 14.64
CA PHE A 77 3.19 -6.38 15.28
C PHE A 77 3.04 -6.57 16.80
N LYS A 78 2.39 -7.65 17.19
CA LYS A 78 2.26 -7.98 18.62
C LYS A 78 3.61 -8.19 19.28
N LYS A 79 4.56 -8.81 18.59
CA LYS A 79 5.91 -9.00 19.10
C LYS A 79 6.58 -7.66 19.39
N ILE A 80 6.44 -6.71 18.49
CA ILE A 80 7.02 -5.39 18.66
C ILE A 80 6.41 -4.69 19.86
N GLU A 81 5.10 -4.75 20.01
CA GLU A 81 4.42 -4.15 21.16
C GLU A 81 4.93 -4.70 22.48
N LYS A 82 5.18 -6.00 22.54
CA LYS A 82 5.67 -6.62 23.77
C LYS A 82 7.05 -6.14 24.19
N ARG A 83 7.83 -5.63 23.24
CA ARG A 83 9.16 -5.12 23.52
C ARG A 83 9.15 -3.71 24.09
N GLN A 84 8.05 -3.05 23.95
CA GLN A 84 7.88 -1.72 24.48
C GLN A 84 7.30 -1.79 25.88
#